data_f7d9ed2f8de5d865f5f2f72164d9c539
#
_entry.id   f7d9ed2f8de5d865f5f2f72164d9c539
#
_cell.length_a   1.000
_cell.length_b   1.000
_cell.length_c   1.000
_cell.angle_alpha   90.00
_cell.angle_beta   90.00
_cell.angle_gamma   90.00
#
_symmetry.space_group_name_H-M   'P 1'
#
loop_
_entity.id
_entity.type
_entity.pdbx_description
1 polymer ?
#
loop_
_entity_poly.entity_id
_entity_poly.type
_entity_poly.pdbx_seq_one_letter_code
_entity_poly.pdbx_strand_id
1 'polypeptide(L)'
;MPTEKYLKGLNINRYEWLEYHISTFLVAFATVGDEALLLVNEVQCLGIDPKDCRARIVKGNKWVKDTPIPKCLDAIEKIIESHKNTRNLLVHRGKTPSLDNLCKTDGIDQLKKISFVLQHRPEAFPEIMRSKTDHAFVKAFIKIDKALNNEICKLRATVWQLLTTLGEFYDKRFSILSTN
;
A
#
# COMPACT_ATOMS: atom_id res chain seq x y z
N MET A 1 1.57 -18.34 -3.64
CA MET A 1 1.07 -18.03 -4.98
C MET A 1 -0.04 -19.02 -5.33
N PRO A 2 -1.17 -18.61 -5.89
CA PRO A 2 -2.27 -19.53 -6.20
C PRO A 2 -1.88 -20.52 -7.31
N THR A 3 -2.48 -21.71 -7.27
CA THR A 3 -2.27 -22.73 -8.29
C THR A 3 -2.96 -22.31 -9.59
N GLU A 4 -2.46 -22.80 -10.72
CA GLU A 4 -3.08 -22.55 -12.02
C GLU A 4 -4.52 -23.07 -12.08
N LYS A 5 -4.80 -24.21 -11.44
CA LYS A 5 -6.15 -24.79 -11.33
C LYS A 5 -7.10 -23.85 -10.63
N TYR A 6 -6.67 -23.18 -9.55
CA TYR A 6 -7.48 -22.21 -8.81
C TYR A 6 -7.80 -20.99 -9.67
N LEU A 7 -6.80 -20.41 -10.35
CA LEU A 7 -7.00 -19.26 -11.23
C LEU A 7 -7.93 -19.56 -12.41
N LYS A 8 -7.79 -20.74 -13.03
CA LYS A 8 -8.72 -21.20 -14.08
C LYS A 8 -10.14 -21.31 -13.58
N GLY A 9 -10.36 -21.77 -12.36
CA GLY A 9 -11.69 -21.82 -11.73
C GLY A 9 -12.33 -20.43 -11.56
N LEU A 10 -11.52 -19.39 -11.43
CA LEU A 10 -11.96 -17.99 -11.35
C LEU A 10 -12.01 -17.28 -12.71
N ASN A 11 -11.62 -17.95 -13.78
CA ASN A 11 -11.48 -17.38 -15.13
C ASN A 11 -10.57 -16.14 -15.18
N ILE A 12 -9.50 -16.14 -14.39
CA ILE A 12 -8.48 -15.08 -14.36
C ILE A 12 -7.10 -15.67 -14.60
N ASN A 13 -6.18 -14.88 -15.14
CA ASN A 13 -4.80 -15.27 -15.31
C ASN A 13 -3.93 -14.77 -14.13
N ARG A 14 -2.67 -15.24 -14.07
CA ARG A 14 -1.72 -14.88 -13.00
C ARG A 14 -1.43 -13.37 -12.93
N TYR A 15 -1.41 -12.69 -14.09
CA TYR A 15 -1.14 -11.26 -14.16
C TYR A 15 -2.32 -10.44 -13.68
N GLU A 16 -3.56 -10.84 -13.99
CA GLU A 16 -4.78 -10.23 -13.47
C GLU A 16 -4.88 -10.41 -11.95
N TRP A 17 -4.55 -11.59 -11.46
CA TRP A 17 -4.46 -11.85 -10.03
C TRP A 17 -3.42 -10.95 -9.36
N LEU A 18 -2.22 -10.84 -9.92
CA LEU A 18 -1.15 -9.99 -9.39
C LEU A 18 -1.56 -8.51 -9.39
N GLU A 19 -2.13 -8.03 -10.50
CA GLU A 19 -2.62 -6.66 -10.65
C GLU A 19 -3.69 -6.32 -9.60
N TYR A 20 -4.63 -7.23 -9.35
CA TYR A 20 -5.63 -7.08 -8.32
C TYR A 20 -4.99 -6.92 -6.92
N HIS A 21 -4.04 -7.77 -6.57
CA HIS A 21 -3.38 -7.71 -5.27
C HIS A 21 -2.52 -6.47 -5.10
N ILE A 22 -1.80 -6.05 -6.14
CA ILE A 22 -1.04 -4.80 -6.10
C ILE A 22 -1.98 -3.60 -5.96
N SER A 23 -3.09 -3.58 -6.67
CA SER A 23 -4.08 -2.51 -6.58
C SER A 23 -4.68 -2.41 -5.18
N THR A 24 -5.06 -3.54 -4.59
CA THR A 24 -5.55 -3.61 -3.21
C THR A 24 -4.48 -3.14 -2.22
N PHE A 25 -3.25 -3.59 -2.40
CA PHE A 25 -2.12 -3.14 -1.58
C PHE A 25 -1.93 -1.62 -1.64
N LEU A 26 -1.93 -1.02 -2.82
CA LEU A 26 -1.73 0.43 -3.00
C LEU A 26 -2.82 1.26 -2.32
N VAL A 27 -4.07 0.80 -2.39
CA VAL A 27 -5.17 1.45 -1.68
C VAL A 27 -4.95 1.36 -0.17
N ALA A 28 -4.74 0.17 0.37
CA ALA A 28 -4.52 -0.05 1.80
C ALA A 28 -3.28 0.72 2.30
N PHE A 29 -2.18 0.69 1.56
CA PHE A 29 -0.93 1.36 1.91
C PHE A 29 -1.09 2.88 2.01
N ALA A 30 -1.79 3.50 1.06
CA ALA A 30 -2.03 4.94 1.08
C ALA A 30 -3.03 5.36 2.18
N THR A 31 -3.95 4.47 2.59
CA THR A 31 -4.93 4.73 3.66
C THR A 31 -4.27 4.85 5.04
N VAL A 32 -3.09 4.23 5.24
CA VAL A 32 -2.37 4.30 6.53
C VAL A 32 -2.10 5.75 6.98
N GLY A 33 -1.87 6.67 6.04
CA GLY A 33 -1.66 8.08 6.37
C GLY A 33 -2.91 8.74 6.95
N ASP A 34 -4.07 8.46 6.37
CA ASP A 34 -5.35 8.99 6.83
C ASP A 34 -5.70 8.40 8.22
N GLU A 35 -5.50 7.09 8.40
CA GLU A 35 -5.71 6.40 9.68
C GLU A 35 -4.77 6.90 10.78
N ALA A 36 -3.51 7.23 10.44
CA ALA A 36 -2.57 7.80 11.39
C ALA A 36 -3.03 9.18 11.90
N LEU A 37 -3.62 10.02 11.03
CA LEU A 37 -4.18 11.30 11.43
C LEU A 37 -5.40 11.15 12.35
N LEU A 38 -6.29 10.22 12.02
CA LEU A 38 -7.47 9.90 12.84
C LEU A 38 -7.03 9.38 14.22
N LEU A 39 -6.06 8.49 14.27
CA LEU A 39 -5.53 7.97 15.52
C LEU A 39 -4.96 9.08 16.40
N VAL A 40 -4.19 10.02 15.84
CA VAL A 40 -3.69 11.18 16.59
C VAL A 40 -4.83 12.03 17.10
N ASN A 41 -5.86 12.28 16.28
CA ASN A 41 -7.04 13.03 16.70
C ASN A 41 -7.72 12.40 17.92
N GLU A 42 -7.90 11.08 17.89
CA GLU A 42 -8.56 10.34 18.99
C GLU A 42 -7.69 10.31 20.26
N VAL A 43 -6.42 9.90 20.16
CA VAL A 43 -5.53 9.76 21.31
C VAL A 43 -5.25 11.11 21.99
N GLN A 44 -5.11 12.18 21.20
CA GLN A 44 -4.89 13.52 21.70
C GLN A 44 -6.20 14.25 22.08
N CYS A 45 -7.37 13.63 21.87
CA CYS A 45 -8.68 14.21 22.09
C CYS A 45 -8.83 15.60 21.44
N LEU A 46 -8.43 15.73 20.17
CA LEU A 46 -8.41 17.02 19.48
C LEU A 46 -9.83 17.51 19.13
N GLY A 47 -10.83 16.60 19.05
CA GLY A 47 -12.21 16.92 18.72
C GLY A 47 -12.42 17.38 17.28
N ILE A 48 -11.51 17.01 16.36
CA ILE A 48 -11.62 17.33 14.93
C ILE A 48 -12.59 16.32 14.30
N ASP A 49 -13.57 16.81 13.53
CA ASP A 49 -14.46 15.93 12.76
C ASP A 49 -13.61 15.07 11.79
N PRO A 50 -13.85 13.75 11.71
CA PRO A 50 -13.07 12.86 10.84
C PRO A 50 -12.92 13.34 9.39
N LYS A 51 -13.96 13.97 8.80
CA LYS A 51 -13.92 14.54 7.44
C LYS A 51 -12.95 15.72 7.30
N ASP A 52 -12.64 16.41 8.39
CA ASP A 52 -11.75 17.57 8.46
C ASP A 52 -10.36 17.21 9.02
N CYS A 53 -10.14 15.93 9.36
CA CYS A 53 -8.88 15.43 9.92
C CYS A 53 -7.78 15.38 8.86
N ARG A 54 -7.24 16.57 8.52
CA ARG A 54 -6.20 16.75 7.49
C ARG A 54 -4.85 16.99 8.15
N ALA A 55 -3.78 16.57 7.49
CA ALA A 55 -2.40 16.70 7.99
C ALA A 55 -2.09 18.10 8.51
N ARG A 56 -2.46 19.16 7.76
CA ARG A 56 -2.23 20.55 8.16
C ARG A 56 -2.96 20.92 9.47
N ILE A 57 -4.19 20.44 9.64
CA ILE A 57 -5.03 20.76 10.81
C ILE A 57 -4.49 20.01 12.03
N VAL A 58 -4.24 18.72 11.90
CA VAL A 58 -3.74 17.87 13.00
C VAL A 58 -2.35 18.31 13.45
N LYS A 59 -1.40 18.46 12.52
CA LYS A 59 -0.02 18.88 12.81
C LYS A 59 0.09 20.31 13.37
N GLY A 60 -0.82 21.19 12.94
CA GLY A 60 -0.89 22.58 13.42
C GLY A 60 -1.64 22.78 14.75
N ASN A 61 -2.28 21.74 15.27
CA ASN A 61 -3.03 21.82 16.53
C ASN A 61 -2.08 22.15 17.71
N LYS A 62 -2.50 23.06 18.59
CA LYS A 62 -1.71 23.52 19.74
C LYS A 62 -1.20 22.40 20.66
N TRP A 63 -1.93 21.28 20.73
CA TRP A 63 -1.56 20.12 21.56
C TRP A 63 -0.60 19.14 20.87
N VAL A 64 -0.40 19.30 19.54
CA VAL A 64 0.39 18.40 18.70
C VAL A 64 1.66 19.07 18.18
N LYS A 65 1.59 20.35 17.76
CA LYS A 65 2.63 21.05 17.00
C LYS A 65 4.04 21.03 17.64
N ASP A 66 4.10 21.11 18.96
CA ASP A 66 5.36 21.18 19.72
C ASP A 66 5.80 19.80 20.27
N THR A 67 5.20 18.70 19.76
CA THR A 67 5.51 17.32 20.12
C THR A 67 6.30 16.62 19.00
N PRO A 68 6.81 15.39 19.21
CA PRO A 68 7.40 14.58 18.13
C PRO A 68 6.40 14.07 17.09
N ILE A 69 5.09 14.12 17.36
CA ILE A 69 4.04 13.56 16.50
C ILE A 69 4.07 14.10 15.07
N PRO A 70 4.21 15.44 14.81
CA PRO A 70 4.29 15.96 13.44
C PRO A 70 5.42 15.32 12.62
N LYS A 71 6.58 15.07 13.23
CA LYS A 71 7.72 14.41 12.55
C LYS A 71 7.41 12.98 12.17
N CYS A 72 6.70 12.23 13.03
CA CYS A 72 6.26 10.87 12.71
C CYS A 72 5.24 10.88 11.56
N LEU A 73 4.27 11.80 11.58
CA LEU A 73 3.29 11.96 10.51
C LEU A 73 3.94 12.35 9.19
N ASP A 74 4.93 13.27 9.20
CA ASP A 74 5.68 13.66 8.00
C ASP A 74 6.48 12.48 7.43
N ALA A 75 7.07 11.65 8.29
CA ALA A 75 7.79 10.45 7.87
C ALA A 75 6.86 9.40 7.23
N ILE A 76 5.65 9.18 7.79
CA ILE A 76 4.61 8.33 7.20
C ILE A 76 4.21 8.90 5.84
N GLU A 77 3.87 10.20 5.78
CA GLU A 77 3.45 10.88 4.56
C GLU A 77 4.48 10.74 3.44
N LYS A 78 5.76 10.93 3.75
CA LYS A 78 6.87 10.78 2.80
C LYS A 78 6.97 9.37 2.21
N ILE A 79 6.72 8.33 3.01
CA ILE A 79 6.76 6.94 2.54
C ILE A 79 5.59 6.66 1.59
N ILE A 80 4.38 7.11 1.93
CA ILE A 80 3.18 6.83 1.14
C ILE A 80 3.02 7.73 -0.09
N GLU A 81 3.70 8.89 -0.15
CA GLU A 81 3.55 9.91 -1.19
C GLU A 81 3.77 9.36 -2.60
N SER A 82 4.76 8.48 -2.77
CA SER A 82 5.07 7.85 -4.06
C SER A 82 3.90 7.01 -4.61
N HIS A 83 2.99 6.58 -3.77
CA HIS A 83 1.85 5.73 -4.12
C HIS A 83 0.50 6.47 -4.17
N LYS A 84 0.41 7.69 -3.61
CA LYS A 84 -0.84 8.49 -3.59
C LYS A 84 -1.41 8.75 -4.99
N ASN A 85 -0.57 9.16 -5.92
CA ASN A 85 -1.02 9.45 -7.29
C ASN A 85 -1.55 8.19 -7.97
N THR A 86 -0.89 7.06 -7.79
CA THR A 86 -1.30 5.77 -8.35
C THR A 86 -2.61 5.30 -7.73
N ARG A 87 -2.76 5.41 -6.41
CA ARG A 87 -4.03 5.12 -5.71
C ARG A 87 -5.17 6.02 -6.20
N ASN A 88 -4.92 7.31 -6.36
CA ASN A 88 -5.95 8.24 -6.83
C ASN A 88 -6.42 7.93 -8.25
N LEU A 89 -5.52 7.55 -9.15
CA LEU A 89 -5.87 7.08 -10.49
C LEU A 89 -6.73 5.82 -10.44
N LEU A 90 -6.38 4.87 -9.57
CA LEU A 90 -7.11 3.62 -9.39
C LEU A 90 -8.52 3.89 -8.82
N VAL A 91 -8.62 4.60 -7.69
CA VAL A 91 -9.87 4.79 -6.94
C VAL A 91 -10.85 5.71 -7.66
N HIS A 92 -10.35 6.85 -8.20
CA HIS A 92 -11.22 7.88 -8.79
C HIS A 92 -11.43 7.73 -10.29
N ARG A 93 -10.57 7.03 -11.00
CA ARG A 93 -10.64 6.90 -12.47
C ARG A 93 -10.73 5.46 -12.95
N GLY A 94 -10.71 4.47 -12.04
CA GLY A 94 -10.71 3.05 -12.40
C GLY A 94 -9.53 2.63 -13.28
N LYS A 95 -8.45 3.44 -13.30
CA LYS A 95 -7.27 3.16 -14.12
C LYS A 95 -6.31 2.30 -13.31
N THR A 96 -6.19 1.06 -13.72
CA THR A 96 -5.17 0.15 -13.18
C THR A 96 -3.78 0.68 -13.54
N PRO A 97 -2.87 0.79 -12.58
CA PRO A 97 -1.51 1.22 -12.86
C PRO A 97 -0.77 0.19 -13.72
N SER A 98 0.07 0.68 -14.62
CA SER A 98 1.00 -0.19 -15.36
C SER A 98 1.91 -0.92 -14.37
N LEU A 99 2.00 -2.24 -14.48
CA LEU A 99 2.89 -3.06 -13.65
C LEU A 99 4.37 -2.72 -13.93
N ASP A 100 4.71 -2.36 -15.16
CA ASP A 100 6.07 -1.93 -15.55
C ASP A 100 6.46 -0.65 -14.78
N ASN A 101 5.56 0.33 -14.71
CA ASN A 101 5.81 1.58 -13.98
C ASN A 101 5.92 1.37 -12.48
N LEU A 102 5.06 0.52 -11.88
CA LEU A 102 5.08 0.23 -10.46
C LEU A 102 6.36 -0.48 -10.01
N CYS A 103 6.85 -1.37 -10.85
CA CYS A 103 7.94 -2.27 -10.47
C CYS A 103 9.28 -1.85 -11.07
N LYS A 104 9.29 -0.75 -11.85
CA LYS A 104 10.47 -0.31 -12.62
C LYS A 104 11.08 -1.48 -13.40
N THR A 105 10.21 -2.21 -14.11
CA THR A 105 10.55 -3.37 -14.92
C THR A 105 10.00 -3.18 -16.32
N ASP A 106 10.71 -3.64 -17.31
CA ASP A 106 10.27 -3.58 -18.70
C ASP A 106 9.60 -4.90 -19.09
N GLY A 107 8.44 -4.82 -19.73
CA GLY A 107 7.81 -5.95 -20.42
C GLY A 107 6.81 -6.78 -19.62
N ILE A 108 6.48 -6.45 -18.35
CA ILE A 108 5.43 -7.17 -17.59
C ILE A 108 4.06 -6.97 -18.25
N ASP A 109 3.76 -5.76 -18.70
CA ASP A 109 2.49 -5.47 -19.38
C ASP A 109 2.37 -6.21 -20.72
N GLN A 110 3.51 -6.46 -21.41
CA GLN A 110 3.53 -7.32 -22.59
C GLN A 110 3.30 -8.79 -22.24
N LEU A 111 3.94 -9.28 -21.19
CA LEU A 111 3.74 -10.64 -20.69
C LEU A 111 2.30 -10.89 -20.27
N LYS A 112 1.62 -9.89 -19.70
CA LYS A 112 0.17 -9.93 -19.40
C LYS A 112 -0.65 -10.20 -20.66
N LYS A 113 -0.38 -9.46 -21.74
CA LYS A 113 -1.07 -9.66 -23.04
C LYS A 113 -0.80 -11.06 -23.63
N ILE A 114 0.43 -11.53 -23.58
CA ILE A 114 0.80 -12.87 -24.03
C ILE A 114 0.10 -13.93 -23.18
N SER A 115 0.08 -13.77 -21.86
CA SER A 115 -0.59 -14.70 -20.94
C SER A 115 -2.11 -14.79 -21.21
N PHE A 116 -2.75 -13.66 -21.51
CA PHE A 116 -4.15 -13.63 -21.91
C PHE A 116 -4.40 -14.43 -23.18
N VAL A 117 -3.56 -14.27 -24.22
CA VAL A 117 -3.68 -15.03 -25.47
C VAL A 117 -3.45 -16.52 -25.22
N LEU A 118 -2.43 -16.87 -24.42
CA LEU A 118 -2.14 -18.27 -24.07
C LEU A 118 -3.30 -18.96 -23.32
N GLN A 119 -4.05 -18.21 -22.51
CA GLN A 119 -5.21 -18.72 -21.79
C GLN A 119 -6.38 -19.06 -22.74
N HIS A 120 -6.62 -18.21 -23.73
CA HIS A 120 -7.77 -18.31 -24.61
C HIS A 120 -7.49 -19.08 -25.91
N ARG A 121 -6.23 -19.14 -26.34
CA ARG A 121 -5.77 -19.83 -27.55
C ARG A 121 -4.45 -20.56 -27.28
N PRO A 122 -4.48 -21.62 -26.47
CA PRO A 122 -3.26 -22.31 -26.05
C PRO A 122 -2.48 -22.92 -27.24
N GLU A 123 -3.16 -23.25 -28.33
CA GLU A 123 -2.56 -23.79 -29.56
C GLU A 123 -1.77 -22.76 -30.37
N ALA A 124 -2.01 -21.48 -30.14
CA ALA A 124 -1.34 -20.40 -30.90
C ALA A 124 0.16 -20.26 -30.61
N PHE A 125 0.65 -20.88 -29.52
CA PHE A 125 2.03 -20.72 -29.09
C PHE A 125 2.70 -22.05 -28.74
N PRO A 126 3.98 -22.25 -29.15
CA PRO A 126 4.79 -23.39 -28.73
C PRO A 126 4.92 -23.50 -27.21
N GLU A 127 5.06 -24.71 -26.70
CA GLU A 127 5.22 -24.99 -25.27
C GLU A 127 6.43 -24.26 -24.65
N ILE A 128 7.47 -24.06 -25.44
CA ILE A 128 8.67 -23.30 -25.06
C ILE A 128 8.34 -21.83 -24.71
N MET A 129 7.35 -21.21 -25.36
CA MET A 129 6.92 -19.84 -25.04
C MET A 129 6.14 -19.79 -23.73
N ARG A 130 5.35 -20.81 -23.42
CA ARG A 130 4.64 -20.91 -22.13
C ARG A 130 5.63 -20.98 -21.00
N SER A 131 6.62 -21.87 -21.08
CA SER A 131 7.66 -22.00 -20.07
C SER A 131 8.45 -20.69 -19.87
N LYS A 132 8.81 -19.99 -20.94
CA LYS A 132 9.46 -18.67 -20.86
C LYS A 132 8.59 -17.62 -20.20
N THR A 133 7.29 -17.60 -20.53
CA THR A 133 6.33 -16.66 -19.92
C THR A 133 6.14 -16.93 -18.44
N ASP A 134 6.06 -18.20 -18.04
CA ASP A 134 5.95 -18.59 -16.63
C ASP A 134 7.21 -18.22 -15.84
N HIS A 135 8.38 -18.48 -16.39
CA HIS A 135 9.65 -18.11 -15.76
C HIS A 135 9.78 -16.59 -15.61
N ALA A 136 9.43 -15.83 -16.63
CA ALA A 136 9.43 -14.36 -16.59
C ALA A 136 8.45 -13.82 -15.55
N PHE A 137 7.27 -14.44 -15.43
CA PHE A 137 6.29 -14.09 -14.38
C PHE A 137 6.84 -14.31 -12.97
N VAL A 138 7.43 -15.49 -12.71
CA VAL A 138 8.00 -15.79 -11.39
C VAL A 138 9.10 -14.80 -11.02
N LYS A 139 9.98 -14.46 -11.98
CA LYS A 139 11.04 -13.46 -11.79
C LYS A 139 10.46 -12.07 -11.46
N ALA A 140 9.46 -11.65 -12.21
CA ALA A 140 8.77 -10.38 -11.97
C ALA A 140 8.07 -10.36 -10.61
N PHE A 141 7.34 -11.43 -10.27
CA PHE A 141 6.67 -11.58 -8.98
C PHE A 141 7.65 -11.44 -7.80
N ILE A 142 8.78 -12.15 -7.82
CA ILE A 142 9.80 -12.07 -6.77
C ILE A 142 10.33 -10.63 -6.62
N LYS A 143 10.56 -9.94 -7.72
CA LYS A 143 11.04 -8.54 -7.72
C LYS A 143 10.01 -7.60 -7.10
N ILE A 144 8.74 -7.76 -7.45
CA ILE A 144 7.62 -6.98 -6.93
C ILE A 144 7.45 -7.25 -5.43
N ASP A 145 7.38 -8.51 -5.04
CA ASP A 145 7.22 -8.94 -3.65
C ASP A 145 8.32 -8.34 -2.76
N LYS A 146 9.58 -8.42 -3.20
CA LYS A 146 10.70 -7.82 -2.49
C LYS A 146 10.58 -6.29 -2.36
N ALA A 147 10.15 -5.61 -3.43
CA ALA A 147 9.99 -4.16 -3.42
C ALA A 147 8.88 -3.73 -2.45
N LEU A 148 7.70 -4.37 -2.51
CA LEU A 148 6.57 -4.09 -1.65
C LEU A 148 6.87 -4.41 -0.18
N ASN A 149 7.51 -5.53 0.11
CA ASN A 149 7.92 -5.90 1.47
C ASN A 149 8.89 -4.89 2.06
N ASN A 150 9.81 -4.34 1.27
CA ASN A 150 10.72 -3.28 1.73
C ASN A 150 9.97 -2.00 2.12
N GLU A 151 8.98 -1.59 1.32
CA GLU A 151 8.12 -0.43 1.65
C GLU A 151 7.25 -0.69 2.90
N ILE A 152 6.69 -1.90 3.03
CA ILE A 152 5.94 -2.31 4.23
C ILE A 152 6.81 -2.22 5.48
N CYS A 153 8.05 -2.72 5.42
CA CYS A 153 8.96 -2.71 6.56
C CYS A 153 9.28 -1.28 7.01
N LYS A 154 9.51 -0.36 6.06
CA LYS A 154 9.74 1.06 6.35
C LYS A 154 8.51 1.70 7.02
N LEU A 155 7.33 1.51 6.41
CA LEU A 155 6.08 2.06 6.93
C LEU A 155 5.78 1.51 8.33
N ARG A 156 5.92 0.20 8.54
CA ARG A 156 5.70 -0.44 9.83
C ARG A 156 6.59 0.14 10.92
N ALA A 157 7.88 0.34 10.64
CA ALA A 157 8.81 0.93 11.60
C ALA A 157 8.40 2.37 11.99
N THR A 158 7.97 3.16 10.99
CA THR A 158 7.55 4.55 11.22
C THR A 158 6.21 4.64 11.96
N VAL A 159 5.25 3.77 11.63
CA VAL A 159 3.97 3.67 12.35
C VAL A 159 4.21 3.22 13.78
N TRP A 160 5.11 2.26 14.01
CA TRP A 160 5.48 1.82 15.36
C TRP A 160 6.05 2.97 16.19
N GLN A 161 6.89 3.81 15.60
CA GLN A 161 7.41 5.01 16.27
C GLN A 161 6.30 5.98 16.67
N LEU A 162 5.31 6.20 15.78
CA LEU A 162 4.12 7.01 16.11
C LEU A 162 3.34 6.41 17.27
N LEU A 163 3.07 5.10 17.24
CA LEU A 163 2.34 4.41 18.31
C LEU A 163 3.06 4.50 19.65
N THR A 164 4.37 4.31 19.68
CA THR A 164 5.18 4.46 20.90
C THR A 164 5.09 5.89 21.44
N THR A 165 5.22 6.88 20.56
CA THR A 165 5.09 8.30 20.95
C THR A 165 3.70 8.59 21.52
N LEU A 166 2.65 8.11 20.89
CA LEU A 166 1.27 8.30 21.38
C LEU A 166 1.04 7.59 22.72
N GLY A 167 1.58 6.40 22.92
CA GLY A 167 1.51 5.66 24.17
C GLY A 167 2.11 6.45 25.34
N GLU A 168 3.30 7.03 25.15
CA GLU A 168 3.94 7.87 26.16
C GLU A 168 3.07 9.08 26.57
N PHE A 169 2.39 9.71 25.62
CA PHE A 169 1.47 10.81 25.90
C PHE A 169 0.20 10.33 26.63
N TYR A 170 -0.32 9.20 26.21
CA TYR A 170 -1.49 8.59 26.85
C TYR A 170 -1.20 8.26 28.30
N ASP A 171 -0.10 7.56 28.60
CA ASP A 171 0.28 7.18 29.97
C ASP A 171 0.51 8.38 30.87
N LYS A 172 1.18 9.43 30.38
CA LYS A 172 1.36 10.69 31.14
C LYS A 172 0.02 11.34 31.49
N ARG A 173 -0.93 11.33 30.58
CA ARG A 173 -2.26 11.94 30.79
C ARG A 173 -3.09 11.17 31.80
N PHE A 174 -3.05 9.85 31.77
CA PHE A 174 -3.77 9.00 32.72
C PHE A 174 -3.12 8.97 34.11
N SER A 175 -1.80 9.03 34.21
CA SER A 175 -1.13 9.12 35.51
C SER A 175 -1.49 10.41 36.27
N ILE A 176 -1.71 11.52 35.57
CA ILE A 176 -2.17 12.78 36.17
C ILE A 176 -3.62 12.67 36.69
N LEU A 177 -4.48 11.94 35.99
CA LEU A 177 -5.89 11.74 36.40
C LEU A 177 -6.05 10.77 37.56
N SER A 178 -5.11 9.84 37.74
CA SER A 178 -5.13 8.87 38.85
C SER A 178 -4.56 9.40 40.16
N THR A 179 -3.92 10.57 40.16
CA THR A 179 -3.33 11.22 41.34
C THR A 179 -4.17 12.35 41.92
N ASN A 180 -5.30 12.66 41.32
CA ASN A 180 -6.32 13.59 41.82
C ASN A 180 -7.59 12.87 42.23
#